data_7c2eeb49b8c9d8932ddac44c2d636b8b
#
_entry.id   7c2eeb49b8c9d8932ddac44c2d636b8b
#
_cell.length_a   1.000
_cell.length_b   1.000
_cell.length_c   1.000
_cell.angle_alpha   90.00
_cell.angle_beta   90.00
_cell.angle_gamma   90.00
#
_symmetry.space_group_name_H-M   'P 1'
#
loop_
_entity.id
_entity.type
_entity.pdbx_description
1 polymer ?
#
loop_
_entity_poly.entity_id
_entity_poly.type
_entity_poly.pdbx_seq_one_letter_code
_entity_poly.pdbx_strand_id
1 'polypeptide(L)'
;MNSHIDKVWEFYTDIKHLEIVTPKEMRLKIINTTSEKLTQGSEIWLEAKLMIFKTRWHSLIRSLKPFQYLDEMVNGPFKRWTHLHIFHSINDQKQTEVIDEINFEIPYGRVGKLFEGYAYIQLQKLFDHRKAATIRTLLGNG
;
A
#
# COMPACT_ATOMS: atom_id res chain seq x y z
N MET A 1 4.37 -12.18 9.79
CA MET A 1 5.78 -11.96 9.41
C MET A 1 6.67 -12.32 10.58
N ASN A 2 7.73 -13.06 10.35
CA ASN A 2 8.70 -13.43 11.40
C ASN A 2 9.67 -12.25 11.65
N SER A 3 9.15 -11.19 12.23
CA SER A 3 9.91 -9.98 12.52
C SER A 3 9.21 -9.20 13.63
N HIS A 4 9.98 -8.47 14.44
CA HIS A 4 9.47 -7.61 15.49
C HIS A 4 8.63 -6.47 14.90
N ILE A 5 7.58 -6.06 15.59
CA ILE A 5 6.61 -5.06 15.10
C ILE A 5 7.27 -3.72 14.75
N ASP A 6 8.25 -3.26 15.53
CA ASP A 6 8.93 -1.99 15.24
C ASP A 6 9.67 -2.03 13.91
N LYS A 7 10.35 -3.15 13.60
CA LYS A 7 11.06 -3.32 12.33
C LYS A 7 10.10 -3.35 11.14
N VAL A 8 8.96 -4.01 11.30
CA VAL A 8 7.90 -4.05 10.26
C VAL A 8 7.28 -2.67 10.10
N TRP A 9 6.96 -2.00 11.19
CA TRP A 9 6.43 -0.63 11.20
C TRP A 9 7.36 0.37 10.51
N GLU A 10 8.64 0.35 10.87
CA GLU A 10 9.66 1.20 10.24
C GLU A 10 9.74 0.97 8.74
N PHE A 11 9.68 -0.29 8.31
CA PHE A 11 9.68 -0.64 6.90
C PHE A 11 8.48 -0.08 6.15
N TYR A 12 7.26 -0.25 6.70
CA TYR A 12 6.02 0.20 6.05
C TYR A 12 5.84 1.72 6.06
N THR A 13 6.42 2.41 7.03
CA THR A 13 6.32 3.88 7.14
C THR A 13 7.43 4.63 6.39
N ASP A 14 8.40 3.95 5.85
CA ASP A 14 9.40 4.53 4.95
C ASP A 14 8.89 4.48 3.49
N ILE A 15 8.56 5.65 2.95
CA ILE A 15 7.86 5.77 1.64
C ILE A 15 8.67 5.15 0.49
N LYS A 16 10.00 5.19 0.54
CA LYS A 16 10.85 4.61 -0.52
C LYS A 16 10.65 3.11 -0.72
N HIS A 17 10.23 2.38 0.32
CA HIS A 17 10.00 0.94 0.22
C HIS A 17 8.81 0.59 -0.67
N LEU A 18 7.90 1.54 -0.92
CA LEU A 18 6.76 1.32 -1.81
C LEU A 18 7.19 0.92 -3.23
N GLU A 19 8.26 1.53 -3.75
CA GLU A 19 8.80 1.15 -5.06
C GLU A 19 9.44 -0.26 -5.03
N ILE A 20 10.08 -0.62 -3.91
CA ILE A 20 10.77 -1.90 -3.75
C ILE A 20 9.80 -3.08 -3.73
N VAL A 21 8.64 -2.91 -3.07
CA VAL A 21 7.66 -3.98 -2.89
C VAL A 21 6.60 -4.03 -3.99
N THR A 22 6.56 -3.07 -4.89
CA THR A 22 5.59 -3.05 -6.00
C THR A 22 6.13 -3.84 -7.20
N PRO A 23 5.30 -4.63 -7.89
CA PRO A 23 5.73 -5.37 -9.08
C PRO A 23 6.37 -4.45 -10.12
N LYS A 24 7.50 -4.89 -10.69
CA LYS A 24 8.26 -4.10 -11.68
C LYS A 24 7.45 -3.75 -12.92
N GLU A 25 6.50 -4.59 -13.28
CA GLU A 25 5.60 -4.39 -14.42
C GLU A 25 4.73 -3.15 -14.25
N MET A 26 4.42 -2.77 -13.03
CA MET A 26 3.65 -1.56 -12.73
C MET A 26 4.48 -0.28 -12.89
N ARG A 27 5.81 -0.37 -12.95
CA ARG A 27 6.71 0.78 -13.10
C ARG A 27 6.37 1.93 -12.14
N LEU A 28 6.06 1.57 -10.89
CA LEU A 28 5.70 2.55 -9.87
C LEU A 28 6.87 3.50 -9.63
N LYS A 29 6.57 4.78 -9.66
CA LYS A 29 7.54 5.85 -9.40
C LYS A 29 6.93 6.87 -8.45
N ILE A 30 7.61 7.15 -7.36
CA ILE A 30 7.27 8.27 -6.48
C ILE A 30 7.71 9.56 -7.15
N ILE A 31 6.75 10.42 -7.48
CA ILE A 31 6.99 11.70 -8.17
C ILE A 31 7.36 12.77 -7.15
N ASN A 32 6.64 12.82 -6.04
CA ASN A 32 6.86 13.76 -4.96
C ASN A 32 6.26 13.23 -3.66
N THR A 33 6.78 13.71 -2.55
CA THR A 33 6.24 13.44 -1.22
C THR A 33 6.55 14.61 -0.29
N THR A 34 5.67 14.86 0.67
CA THR A 34 5.86 15.91 1.68
C THR A 34 6.79 15.49 2.82
N SER A 35 7.10 14.18 2.93
CA SER A 35 7.99 13.62 3.94
C SER A 35 8.64 12.32 3.46
N GLU A 36 9.78 11.93 4.01
CA GLU A 36 10.43 10.64 3.74
C GLU A 36 9.78 9.50 4.53
N LYS A 37 9.41 9.77 5.76
CA LYS A 37 8.67 8.86 6.64
C LYS A 37 7.22 9.32 6.74
N LEU A 38 6.29 8.37 6.79
CA LEU A 38 4.87 8.68 6.95
C LEU A 38 4.60 9.40 8.27
N THR A 39 3.86 10.48 8.18
CA THR A 39 3.24 11.20 9.30
C THR A 39 1.79 11.45 8.98
N GLN A 40 0.99 11.80 9.99
CA GLN A 40 -0.37 12.26 9.71
C GLN A 40 -0.32 13.53 8.87
N GLY A 41 -1.07 13.54 7.77
CA GLY A 41 -1.07 14.64 6.80
C GLY A 41 -0.01 14.52 5.71
N SER A 42 0.86 13.51 5.72
CA SER A 42 1.78 13.25 4.59
C SER A 42 1.02 13.05 3.30
N GLU A 43 1.53 13.64 2.22
CA GLU A 43 0.98 13.50 0.88
C GLU A 43 2.03 12.86 -0.04
N ILE A 44 1.56 11.96 -0.89
CA ILE A 44 2.40 11.20 -1.82
C ILE A 44 1.80 11.29 -3.21
N TRP A 45 2.60 11.70 -4.19
CA TRP A 45 2.25 11.67 -5.61
C TRP A 45 3.07 10.60 -6.29
N LEU A 46 2.41 9.69 -6.98
CA LEU A 46 3.08 8.62 -7.71
C LEU A 46 2.48 8.40 -9.10
N GLU A 47 3.28 7.77 -9.94
CA GLU A 47 2.84 7.21 -11.21
C GLU A 47 2.97 5.68 -11.16
N ALA A 48 2.02 5.00 -11.76
CA ALA A 48 2.08 3.56 -11.95
C ALA A 48 1.38 3.16 -13.24
N LYS A 49 1.83 2.04 -13.81
CA LYS A 49 1.18 1.42 -14.96
C LYS A 49 0.15 0.42 -14.44
N LEU A 50 -1.12 0.68 -14.71
CA LEU A 50 -2.22 -0.26 -14.47
C LEU A 50 -2.68 -0.83 -15.81
N MET A 51 -2.47 -2.14 -16.01
CA MET A 51 -2.66 -2.80 -17.31
C MET A 51 -1.77 -2.15 -18.38
N ILE A 52 -2.39 -1.51 -19.39
CA ILE A 52 -1.68 -0.78 -20.46
C ILE A 52 -1.67 0.74 -20.22
N PHE A 53 -2.33 1.23 -19.17
CA PHE A 53 -2.49 2.66 -18.91
C PHE A 53 -1.53 3.16 -17.85
N LYS A 54 -0.89 4.31 -18.14
CA LYS A 54 -0.15 5.08 -17.17
C LYS A 54 -1.14 5.89 -16.33
N THR A 55 -1.08 5.72 -15.01
CA THR A 55 -1.97 6.43 -14.07
C THR A 55 -1.17 7.27 -13.10
N ARG A 56 -1.77 8.35 -12.64
CA ARG A 56 -1.25 9.17 -11.55
C ARG A 56 -2.11 8.97 -10.33
N TRP A 57 -1.47 8.98 -9.18
CA TRP A 57 -2.10 8.72 -7.89
C TRP A 57 -1.62 9.74 -6.87
N HIS A 58 -2.56 10.38 -6.19
CA HIS A 58 -2.29 11.28 -5.09
C HIS A 58 -2.92 10.71 -3.83
N SER A 59 -2.10 10.36 -2.85
CA SER A 59 -2.49 9.84 -1.54
C SER A 59 -2.29 10.84 -0.43
N LEU A 60 -3.15 10.75 0.58
CA LEU A 60 -3.07 11.49 1.83
C LEU A 60 -3.12 10.51 3.00
N ILE A 61 -2.18 10.63 3.93
CA ILE A 61 -2.24 9.89 5.20
C ILE A 61 -3.20 10.61 6.13
N ARG A 62 -4.45 10.13 6.15
CA ARG A 62 -5.56 10.73 6.91
C ARG A 62 -5.36 10.67 8.41
N SER A 63 -4.86 9.54 8.88
CA SER A 63 -4.53 9.32 10.29
C SER A 63 -3.31 8.42 10.40
N LEU A 64 -2.53 8.66 11.43
CA LEU A 64 -1.41 7.82 11.79
C LEU A 64 -1.24 7.84 13.30
N LYS A 65 -1.23 6.67 13.90
CA LYS A 65 -0.90 6.42 15.30
C LYS A 65 0.02 5.19 15.35
N PRO A 66 0.71 4.92 16.46
CA PRO A 66 1.58 3.75 16.56
C PRO A 66 0.89 2.48 16.06
N PHE A 67 1.52 1.82 15.08
CA PHE A 67 1.09 0.55 14.48
C PHE A 67 -0.25 0.57 13.72
N GLN A 68 -0.67 1.77 13.27
CA GLN A 68 -1.85 1.90 12.42
C GLN A 68 -1.81 3.20 11.62
N TYR A 69 -2.16 3.14 10.32
CA TYR A 69 -2.38 4.34 9.52
C TYR A 69 -3.42 4.10 8.42
N LEU A 70 -4.09 5.19 8.04
CA LEU A 70 -5.09 5.22 6.97
C LEU A 70 -4.56 6.03 5.80
N ASP A 71 -4.40 5.38 4.66
CA ASP A 71 -4.08 5.96 3.36
C ASP A 71 -5.37 6.16 2.56
N GLU A 72 -5.60 7.38 2.11
CA GLU A 72 -6.75 7.75 1.30
C GLU A 72 -6.28 8.32 -0.04
N MET A 73 -6.85 7.81 -1.13
CA MET A 73 -6.64 8.39 -2.44
C MET A 73 -7.43 9.71 -2.56
N VAL A 74 -6.73 10.80 -2.78
CA VAL A 74 -7.32 12.12 -3.04
C VAL A 74 -7.68 12.25 -4.50
N ASN A 75 -6.81 11.77 -5.38
CA ASN A 75 -7.01 11.74 -6.82
C ASN A 75 -6.31 10.51 -7.41
N GLY A 76 -6.94 9.85 -8.37
CA GLY A 76 -6.37 8.64 -8.97
C GLY A 76 -7.38 7.86 -9.81
N PRO A 77 -7.05 6.59 -10.15
CA PRO A 77 -7.83 5.79 -11.09
C PRO A 77 -9.13 5.23 -10.54
N PHE A 78 -9.32 5.23 -9.23
CA PHE A 78 -10.57 4.79 -8.58
C PHE A 78 -11.51 5.97 -8.33
N LYS A 79 -12.80 5.70 -8.15
CA LYS A 79 -13.75 6.68 -7.67
C LYS A 79 -13.54 6.95 -6.18
N ARG A 80 -13.27 5.90 -5.42
CA ARG A 80 -12.89 5.94 -4.01
C ARG A 80 -11.82 4.88 -3.74
N TRP A 81 -10.93 5.20 -2.82
CA TRP A 81 -9.94 4.27 -2.30
C TRP A 81 -9.55 4.69 -0.91
N THR A 82 -9.67 3.76 0.03
CA THR A 82 -9.07 3.87 1.36
C THR A 82 -8.37 2.58 1.71
N HIS A 83 -7.22 2.69 2.35
CA HIS A 83 -6.41 1.55 2.75
C HIS A 83 -5.97 1.74 4.21
N LEU A 84 -6.55 0.97 5.10
CA LEU A 84 -6.19 0.93 6.51
C LEU A 84 -5.15 -0.16 6.73
N HIS A 85 -4.01 0.23 7.27
CA HIS A 85 -2.92 -0.68 7.66
C HIS A 85 -2.93 -0.83 9.17
N ILE A 86 -2.95 -2.06 9.65
CA ILE A 86 -2.94 -2.40 11.08
C ILE A 86 -1.84 -3.42 11.33
N PHE A 87 -1.09 -3.23 12.40
CA PHE A 87 0.03 -4.08 12.79
C PHE A 87 -0.18 -4.57 14.22
N HIS A 88 -0.16 -5.89 14.41
CA HIS A 88 -0.27 -6.50 15.73
C HIS A 88 0.97 -7.34 16.04
N SER A 89 1.50 -7.16 17.23
CA SER A 89 2.53 -8.03 17.76
C SER A 89 1.91 -9.34 18.23
N ILE A 90 2.48 -10.45 17.78
CA ILE A 90 2.05 -11.81 18.16
C ILE A 90 3.26 -12.66 18.58
N ASN A 91 3.02 -13.81 19.21
CA ASN A 91 4.04 -14.76 19.63
C ASN A 91 5.19 -14.14 20.45
N ASP A 92 4.85 -13.48 21.55
CA ASP A 92 5.80 -12.81 22.44
C ASP A 92 6.72 -11.82 21.72
N GLN A 93 6.14 -11.02 20.84
CA GLN A 93 6.80 -9.99 20.03
C GLN A 93 7.77 -10.52 18.94
N LYS A 94 7.83 -11.82 18.73
CA LYS A 94 8.70 -12.41 17.71
C LYS A 94 8.14 -12.31 16.30
N GLN A 95 6.84 -12.09 16.19
CA GLN A 95 6.13 -12.01 14.92
C GLN A 95 5.21 -10.80 14.86
N THR A 96 4.95 -10.34 13.66
CA THR A 96 3.97 -9.28 13.37
C THR A 96 2.90 -9.80 12.43
N GLU A 97 1.65 -9.63 12.83
CA GLU A 97 0.50 -9.73 11.95
C GLU A 97 0.27 -8.38 11.27
N VAL A 98 0.14 -8.38 9.96
CA VAL A 98 -0.19 -7.19 9.17
C VAL A 98 -1.55 -7.40 8.55
N ILE A 99 -2.48 -6.49 8.81
CA ILE A 99 -3.83 -6.50 8.28
C ILE A 99 -3.98 -5.29 7.35
N ASP A 100 -4.38 -5.57 6.13
CA ASP A 100 -4.68 -4.56 5.11
C ASP A 100 -6.19 -4.58 4.83
N GLU A 101 -6.89 -3.50 5.19
CA GLU A 101 -8.31 -3.32 4.88
C GLU A 101 -8.46 -2.29 3.77
N ILE A 102 -8.88 -2.75 2.59
CA ILE A 102 -9.00 -1.92 1.41
C ILE A 102 -10.48 -1.80 1.04
N ASN A 103 -10.94 -0.56 0.95
CA ASN A 103 -12.24 -0.22 0.42
C ASN A 103 -12.06 0.58 -0.86
N PHE A 104 -12.63 0.13 -1.96
CA PHE A 104 -12.52 0.79 -3.24
C PHE A 104 -13.84 0.80 -4.01
N GLU A 105 -14.00 1.79 -4.87
CA GLU A 105 -15.12 1.91 -5.80
C GLU A 105 -14.56 2.20 -7.19
N ILE A 106 -15.00 1.41 -8.17
CA ILE A 106 -14.63 1.58 -9.58
C ILE A 106 -15.44 2.75 -10.16
N PRO A 107 -14.82 3.63 -10.97
CA PRO A 107 -15.55 4.68 -11.68
C PRO A 107 -16.44 4.10 -12.78
N TYR A 108 -17.25 4.96 -13.41
CA TYR A 108 -18.14 4.64 -14.54
C TYR A 108 -19.41 3.84 -14.19
N GLY A 109 -19.91 3.96 -12.96
CA GLY A 109 -21.23 3.46 -12.54
C GLY A 109 -21.46 1.98 -12.83
N ARG A 110 -22.54 1.64 -13.55
CA ARG A 110 -22.93 0.25 -13.87
C ARG A 110 -21.90 -0.46 -14.75
N VAL A 111 -21.26 0.26 -15.66
CA VAL A 111 -20.19 -0.30 -16.52
C VAL A 111 -18.98 -0.66 -15.66
N GLY A 112 -18.61 0.20 -14.71
CA GLY A 112 -17.53 -0.08 -13.76
C GLY A 112 -17.78 -1.35 -12.92
N LYS A 113 -19.01 -1.59 -12.48
CA LYS A 113 -19.39 -2.78 -11.71
C LYS A 113 -19.11 -4.09 -12.44
N LEU A 114 -19.17 -4.12 -13.76
CA LEU A 114 -18.82 -5.30 -14.56
C LEU A 114 -17.34 -5.70 -14.41
N PHE A 115 -16.46 -4.75 -14.09
CA PHE A 115 -15.03 -4.96 -13.93
C PHE A 115 -14.59 -5.08 -12.46
N GLU A 116 -15.50 -4.97 -11.50
CA GLU A 116 -15.20 -5.00 -10.07
C GLU A 116 -14.51 -6.30 -9.65
N GLY A 117 -15.03 -7.45 -10.10
CA GLY A 117 -14.43 -8.76 -9.83
C GLY A 117 -13.01 -8.90 -10.41
N TYR A 118 -12.79 -8.38 -11.59
CA TYR A 118 -11.46 -8.35 -12.21
C TYR A 118 -10.50 -7.48 -11.43
N ALA A 119 -10.92 -6.28 -11.03
CA ALA A 119 -10.13 -5.37 -10.21
C ALA A 119 -9.75 -6.02 -8.87
N TYR A 120 -10.69 -6.69 -8.22
CA TYR A 120 -10.46 -7.43 -6.97
C TYR A 120 -9.36 -8.48 -7.12
N ILE A 121 -9.40 -9.28 -8.18
CA ILE A 121 -8.38 -10.30 -8.46
C ILE A 121 -7.01 -9.67 -8.68
N GLN A 122 -6.93 -8.58 -9.43
CA GLN A 122 -5.66 -7.87 -9.69
C GLN A 122 -5.10 -7.26 -8.40
N LEU A 123 -5.94 -6.71 -7.55
CA LEU A 123 -5.52 -6.19 -6.26
C LEU A 123 -5.00 -7.30 -5.33
N GLN A 124 -5.66 -8.46 -5.28
CA GLN A 124 -5.17 -9.60 -4.52
C GLN A 124 -3.76 -10.00 -4.97
N LYS A 125 -3.53 -10.15 -6.27
CA LYS A 125 -2.20 -10.47 -6.81
C LYS A 125 -1.15 -9.43 -6.44
N LEU A 126 -1.51 -8.14 -6.50
CA LEU A 126 -0.62 -7.06 -6.10
C LEU A 126 -0.23 -7.16 -4.62
N PHE A 127 -1.19 -7.38 -3.73
CA PHE A 127 -0.92 -7.48 -2.29
C PHE A 127 -0.19 -8.77 -1.92
N ASP A 128 -0.45 -9.88 -2.57
CA ASP A 128 0.33 -11.11 -2.41
C ASP A 128 1.80 -10.91 -2.81
N HIS A 129 2.03 -10.20 -3.92
CA HIS A 129 3.38 -9.84 -4.34
C HIS A 129 4.07 -8.92 -3.32
N ARG A 130 3.38 -7.88 -2.85
CA ARG A 130 3.91 -6.94 -1.83
C ARG A 130 4.26 -7.66 -0.55
N LYS A 131 3.41 -8.54 -0.08
CA LYS A 131 3.67 -9.37 1.10
C LYS A 131 4.95 -10.20 0.92
N ALA A 132 5.08 -10.91 -0.19
CA ALA A 132 6.24 -11.72 -0.47
C ALA A 132 7.53 -10.88 -0.59
N ALA A 133 7.47 -9.73 -1.26
CA ALA A 133 8.59 -8.81 -1.41
C ALA A 133 9.02 -8.21 -0.07
N THR A 134 8.07 -7.80 0.78
CA THR A 134 8.32 -7.30 2.12
C THR A 134 9.03 -8.34 2.98
N ILE A 135 8.53 -9.58 2.98
CA ILE A 135 9.14 -10.68 3.74
C ILE A 135 10.58 -10.92 3.28
N ARG A 136 10.83 -10.98 1.96
CA ARG A 136 12.19 -11.16 1.43
C ARG A 136 13.13 -10.03 1.85
N THR A 137 12.66 -8.78 1.78
CA THR A 137 13.48 -7.62 2.12
C THR A 137 13.79 -7.56 3.61
N LEU A 138 12.81 -7.85 4.46
CA LEU A 138 12.99 -7.85 5.92
C LEU A 138 13.84 -9.00 6.44
N LEU A 139 13.74 -10.20 5.84
CA LEU A 139 14.46 -11.39 6.26
C LEU A 139 15.77 -11.58 5.50
N GLY A 140 15.91 -11.03 4.29
CA GLY A 140 17.12 -11.14 3.48
C GLY A 140 18.28 -10.24 3.92
N ASN A 141 18.04 -9.32 4.84
CA ASN A 141 19.03 -8.41 5.44
C ASN A 141 19.50 -8.88 6.84
N GLY A 142 19.31 -10.18 7.13
CA GLY A 142 19.75 -10.81 8.38
C GLY A 142 20.94 -11.71 8.16
#